data_47d27e8737268ab0d23e439902991fd4
#
_entry.id   47d27e8737268ab0d23e439902991fd4
#
_cell.length_a   1.000
_cell.length_b   1.000
_cell.length_c   1.000
_cell.angle_alpha   90.00
_cell.angle_beta   90.00
_cell.angle_gamma   90.00
#
_symmetry.space_group_name_H-M   'P 1'
#
loop_
_entity.id
_entity.type
_entity.pdbx_description
1 polymer ?
#
loop_
_entity_poly.entity_id
_entity_poly.type
_entity_poly.pdbx_seq_one_letter_code
_entity_poly.pdbx_strand_id
1 'polypeptide(L)'
;YFDGWQIEDVFNYAADIGYEGVEIAPFTLADSVDDIPEARRQQIRAAAESAGVDIIGLHWLLIKPEGLYTNHVDDEIRNRTRDYFQSLVRFCGDLGGKVMIIGSPKQRNVMDGWDYDETWERTKSVFADCLELAVENDVTLCIEPLSGEQTNFIRTAKEARRMVTEIDHPNFQTMVDVCSGSTEQIPVHQLLRDSGPHLHHVHVNDANLRGPGFGDTDFVSVLRTLQEVGYERYVSVEVFDFKPDPRSIAAASLAYLRGILAAL
;
A
#
# COMPACT_ATOMS: atom_id res chain seq x y z
N TYR A 1 -0.43 -12.11 2.69
CA TYR A 1 -1.14 -13.28 3.27
C TYR A 1 -0.37 -14.60 3.23
N PHE A 2 0.85 -14.61 2.75
CA PHE A 2 1.73 -15.80 2.75
C PHE A 2 2.64 -15.83 3.99
N ASP A 3 2.07 -15.59 5.16
CA ASP A 3 2.82 -15.59 6.42
C ASP A 3 3.56 -16.91 6.65
N GLY A 4 4.83 -16.83 7.06
CA GLY A 4 5.71 -17.99 7.27
C GLY A 4 6.30 -18.63 6.00
N TRP A 5 5.98 -18.14 4.80
CA TRP A 5 6.62 -18.60 3.56
C TRP A 5 7.95 -17.87 3.34
N GLN A 6 8.89 -18.56 2.68
CA GLN A 6 10.05 -17.85 2.15
C GLN A 6 9.61 -16.98 0.99
N ILE A 7 10.18 -15.78 0.87
CA ILE A 7 9.75 -14.81 -0.17
C ILE A 7 9.93 -15.36 -1.58
N GLU A 8 10.93 -16.20 -1.82
CA GLU A 8 11.18 -16.88 -3.07
C GLU A 8 10.05 -17.84 -3.45
N ASP A 9 9.47 -18.55 -2.46
CA ASP A 9 8.33 -19.45 -2.66
C ASP A 9 7.06 -18.65 -2.99
N VAL A 10 6.91 -17.44 -2.41
CA VAL A 10 5.81 -16.52 -2.74
C VAL A 10 5.90 -16.09 -4.20
N PHE A 11 7.08 -15.66 -4.66
CA PHE A 11 7.28 -15.26 -6.06
C PHE A 11 6.98 -16.39 -7.04
N ASN A 12 7.53 -17.58 -6.79
CA ASN A 12 7.27 -18.74 -7.64
C ASN A 12 5.78 -19.08 -7.70
N TYR A 13 5.11 -19.10 -6.55
CA TYR A 13 3.68 -19.40 -6.52
C TYR A 13 2.84 -18.31 -7.20
N ALA A 14 3.15 -17.04 -6.98
CA ALA A 14 2.46 -15.93 -7.64
C ALA A 14 2.58 -16.03 -9.18
N ALA A 15 3.79 -16.30 -9.68
CA ALA A 15 4.04 -16.53 -11.10
C ALA A 15 3.25 -17.73 -11.64
N ASP A 16 3.29 -18.86 -10.94
CA ASP A 16 2.63 -20.12 -11.35
C ASP A 16 1.12 -19.95 -11.55
N ILE A 17 0.47 -19.15 -10.70
CA ILE A 17 -0.96 -18.89 -10.83
C ILE A 17 -1.28 -17.67 -11.71
N GLY A 18 -0.25 -16.91 -12.11
CA GLY A 18 -0.32 -15.86 -13.12
C GLY A 18 -0.43 -14.43 -12.61
N TYR A 19 -0.06 -14.14 -11.35
CA TYR A 19 0.16 -12.74 -10.94
C TYR A 19 1.37 -12.15 -11.66
N GLU A 20 1.30 -10.85 -11.90
CA GLU A 20 2.36 -10.10 -12.59
C GLU A 20 3.32 -9.43 -11.61
N GLY A 21 2.89 -9.27 -10.34
CA GLY A 21 3.71 -8.65 -9.32
C GLY A 21 3.29 -8.96 -7.90
N VAL A 22 4.17 -8.62 -6.95
CA VAL A 22 4.00 -8.84 -5.51
C VAL A 22 4.37 -7.58 -4.75
N GLU A 23 3.56 -7.21 -3.76
CA GLU A 23 3.92 -6.23 -2.73
C GLU A 23 4.49 -6.93 -1.50
N ILE A 24 5.50 -6.33 -0.91
CA ILE A 24 6.20 -6.90 0.25
C ILE A 24 5.86 -6.10 1.51
N ALA A 25 5.45 -6.81 2.56
CA ALA A 25 5.39 -6.25 3.90
C ALA A 25 6.77 -6.42 4.56
N PRO A 26 7.54 -5.36 4.82
CA PRO A 26 8.94 -5.47 5.25
C PRO A 26 9.14 -6.29 6.52
N PHE A 27 8.21 -6.23 7.46
CA PHE A 27 8.28 -6.98 8.72
C PHE A 27 8.27 -8.51 8.55
N THR A 28 7.87 -9.01 7.37
CA THR A 28 7.93 -10.45 7.06
C THR A 28 9.36 -10.91 6.71
N LEU A 29 10.25 -9.97 6.45
CA LEU A 29 11.66 -10.25 6.12
C LEU A 29 12.59 -10.02 7.31
N ALA A 30 12.37 -8.96 8.08
CA ALA A 30 13.14 -8.62 9.27
C ALA A 30 12.38 -7.60 10.14
N ASP A 31 12.80 -7.44 11.40
CA ASP A 31 12.24 -6.39 12.29
C ASP A 31 12.61 -4.98 11.83
N SER A 32 13.71 -4.81 11.10
CA SER A 32 14.11 -3.57 10.44
C SER A 32 14.69 -3.85 9.06
N VAL A 33 14.36 -3.02 8.05
CA VAL A 33 14.98 -3.11 6.72
C VAL A 33 16.48 -2.77 6.77
N ASP A 34 16.92 -2.06 7.80
CA ASP A 34 18.34 -1.76 8.03
C ASP A 34 19.15 -3.01 8.38
N ASP A 35 18.50 -4.05 8.92
CA ASP A 35 19.11 -5.33 9.23
C ASP A 35 19.22 -6.27 8.00
N ILE A 36 18.64 -5.88 6.86
CA ILE A 36 18.70 -6.66 5.62
C ILE A 36 19.90 -6.20 4.78
N PRO A 37 21.00 -7.00 4.72
CA PRO A 37 22.18 -6.60 3.99
C PRO A 37 21.92 -6.50 2.50
N GLU A 38 22.70 -5.67 1.80
CA GLU A 38 22.60 -5.44 0.36
C GLU A 38 22.58 -6.74 -0.45
N ALA A 39 23.45 -7.70 -0.11
CA ALA A 39 23.48 -9.00 -0.78
C ALA A 39 22.13 -9.74 -0.69
N ARG A 40 21.40 -9.62 0.44
CA ARG A 40 20.07 -10.23 0.58
C ARG A 40 19.03 -9.49 -0.24
N ARG A 41 19.08 -8.14 -0.30
CA ARG A 41 18.21 -7.34 -1.16
C ARG A 41 18.36 -7.72 -2.63
N GLN A 42 19.62 -7.88 -3.09
CA GLN A 42 19.93 -8.34 -4.45
C GLN A 42 19.42 -9.76 -4.71
N GLN A 43 19.53 -10.68 -3.75
CA GLN A 43 18.98 -12.05 -3.88
C GLN A 43 17.45 -12.03 -4.00
N ILE A 44 16.75 -11.24 -3.19
CA ILE A 44 15.29 -11.11 -3.27
C ILE A 44 14.87 -10.58 -4.64
N ARG A 45 15.52 -9.52 -5.12
CA ARG A 45 15.27 -8.96 -6.44
C ARG A 45 15.51 -10.00 -7.55
N ALA A 46 16.65 -10.66 -7.54
CA ALA A 46 16.98 -11.68 -8.54
C ALA A 46 16.01 -12.88 -8.51
N ALA A 47 15.48 -13.24 -7.34
CA ALA A 47 14.49 -14.29 -7.22
C ALA A 47 13.15 -13.90 -7.87
N ALA A 48 12.69 -12.66 -7.69
CA ALA A 48 11.49 -12.15 -8.35
C ALA A 48 11.68 -12.11 -9.89
N GLU A 49 12.81 -11.56 -10.34
CA GLU A 49 13.18 -11.54 -11.78
C GLU A 49 13.21 -12.95 -12.37
N SER A 50 13.80 -13.93 -11.66
CA SER A 50 13.87 -15.33 -12.09
C SER A 50 12.50 -16.01 -12.15
N ALA A 51 11.59 -15.65 -11.25
CA ALA A 51 10.22 -16.14 -11.24
C ALA A 51 9.36 -15.47 -12.33
N GLY A 52 9.78 -14.32 -12.86
CA GLY A 52 9.03 -13.55 -13.84
C GLY A 52 7.91 -12.72 -13.23
N VAL A 53 8.07 -12.25 -11.99
CA VAL A 53 7.14 -11.31 -11.32
C VAL A 53 7.86 -10.04 -10.92
N ASP A 54 7.15 -8.92 -10.93
CA ASP A 54 7.68 -7.66 -10.45
C ASP A 54 7.54 -7.54 -8.92
N ILE A 55 8.51 -6.92 -8.28
CA ILE A 55 8.29 -6.37 -6.94
C ILE A 55 7.65 -4.99 -7.12
N ILE A 56 6.34 -4.91 -6.88
CA ILE A 56 5.56 -3.68 -7.09
C ILE A 56 6.03 -2.60 -6.11
N GLY A 57 6.16 -2.98 -4.85
CA GLY A 57 6.54 -2.06 -3.79
C GLY A 57 6.35 -2.63 -2.40
N LEU A 58 6.19 -1.72 -1.44
CA LEU A 58 6.07 -2.06 -0.03
C LEU A 58 4.75 -1.58 0.55
N HIS A 59 4.19 -2.37 1.48
CA HIS A 59 3.04 -2.00 2.28
C HIS A 59 3.23 -2.40 3.76
N TRP A 60 2.32 -2.01 4.67
CA TRP A 60 2.43 -2.28 6.11
C TRP A 60 3.76 -1.80 6.73
N LEU A 61 4.16 -0.61 6.38
CA LEU A 61 5.52 -0.08 6.53
C LEU A 61 5.99 0.06 7.98
N LEU A 62 5.09 0.39 8.92
CA LEU A 62 5.46 0.76 10.29
C LEU A 62 5.05 -0.27 11.35
N ILE A 63 4.77 -1.52 10.97
CA ILE A 63 4.51 -2.61 11.93
C ILE A 63 5.75 -2.87 12.79
N LYS A 64 6.91 -2.82 12.18
CA LYS A 64 8.22 -2.94 12.79
C LYS A 64 9.19 -1.91 12.16
N PRO A 65 10.21 -1.48 12.89
CA PRO A 65 10.46 -1.66 14.32
C PRO A 65 9.42 -0.93 15.19
N GLU A 66 9.33 -1.30 16.45
CA GLU A 66 8.40 -0.67 17.40
C GLU A 66 8.78 0.78 17.74
N GLY A 67 7.78 1.56 18.19
CA GLY A 67 7.97 2.93 18.65
C GLY A 67 8.11 3.96 17.55
N LEU A 68 7.75 3.62 16.30
CA LEU A 68 7.59 4.58 15.22
C LEU A 68 6.20 5.23 15.26
N TYR A 69 6.14 6.53 14.93
CA TYR A 69 4.88 7.26 14.90
C TYR A 69 5.00 8.51 14.03
N THR A 70 4.25 8.56 12.93
CA THR A 70 4.43 9.55 11.85
C THR A 70 4.19 11.00 12.32
N ASN A 71 3.24 11.22 13.20
CA ASN A 71 2.78 12.55 13.59
C ASN A 71 2.92 12.83 15.10
N HIS A 72 3.78 12.09 15.80
CA HIS A 72 3.99 12.23 17.23
C HIS A 72 4.38 13.67 17.62
N VAL A 73 3.96 14.12 18.81
CA VAL A 73 4.32 15.47 19.32
C VAL A 73 5.80 15.61 19.64
N ASP A 74 6.46 14.50 20.00
CA ASP A 74 7.88 14.44 20.26
C ASP A 74 8.67 14.37 18.95
N ASP A 75 9.57 15.35 18.74
CA ASP A 75 10.42 15.47 17.57
C ASP A 75 11.35 14.27 17.40
N GLU A 76 11.86 13.68 18.49
CA GLU A 76 12.77 12.54 18.44
C GLU A 76 12.08 11.32 17.82
N ILE A 77 10.82 11.06 18.19
CA ILE A 77 10.03 9.96 17.63
C ILE A 77 9.73 10.22 16.15
N ARG A 78 9.36 11.47 15.78
CA ARG A 78 9.12 11.82 14.38
C ARG A 78 10.38 11.71 13.52
N ASN A 79 11.51 12.21 14.03
CA ASN A 79 12.79 12.12 13.32
C ASN A 79 13.21 10.66 13.10
N ARG A 80 13.08 9.80 14.11
CA ARG A 80 13.34 8.36 13.96
C ARG A 80 12.38 7.72 12.94
N THR A 81 11.12 8.12 12.91
CA THR A 81 10.13 7.61 11.96
C THR A 81 10.43 8.09 10.54
N ARG A 82 10.80 9.35 10.35
CA ARG A 82 11.28 9.91 9.07
C ARG A 82 12.51 9.15 8.58
N ASP A 83 13.51 8.97 9.44
CA ASP A 83 14.76 8.29 9.07
C ASP A 83 14.49 6.84 8.65
N TYR A 84 13.54 6.17 9.30
CA TYR A 84 13.11 4.84 8.91
C TYR A 84 12.31 4.84 7.58
N PHE A 85 11.47 5.84 7.31
CA PHE A 85 10.86 5.99 5.98
C PHE A 85 11.91 6.16 4.90
N GLN A 86 12.98 6.90 5.16
CA GLN A 86 14.09 7.03 4.21
C GLN A 86 14.83 5.69 3.98
N SER A 87 15.00 4.88 5.03
CA SER A 87 15.53 3.51 4.89
C SER A 87 14.59 2.62 4.06
N LEU A 88 13.28 2.73 4.27
CA LEU A 88 12.28 2.02 3.47
C LEU A 88 12.28 2.46 1.99
N VAL A 89 12.47 3.74 1.70
CA VAL A 89 12.60 4.26 0.32
C VAL A 89 13.79 3.62 -0.40
N ARG A 90 14.98 3.62 0.25
CA ARG A 90 16.16 2.96 -0.31
C ARG A 90 15.94 1.47 -0.51
N PHE A 91 15.37 0.81 0.49
CA PHE A 91 15.07 -0.62 0.44
C PHE A 91 14.10 -0.95 -0.69
N CYS A 92 13.04 -0.16 -0.87
CA CYS A 92 12.09 -0.30 -1.97
C CYS A 92 12.79 -0.21 -3.33
N GLY A 93 13.61 0.83 -3.53
CA GLY A 93 14.38 1.04 -4.76
C GLY A 93 15.39 -0.09 -5.04
N ASP A 94 16.11 -0.57 -4.00
CA ASP A 94 17.06 -1.68 -4.12
C ASP A 94 16.37 -2.97 -4.61
N LEU A 95 15.14 -3.19 -4.18
CA LEU A 95 14.33 -4.33 -4.64
C LEU A 95 13.74 -4.12 -6.04
N GLY A 96 13.80 -2.92 -6.60
CA GLY A 96 13.16 -2.56 -7.87
C GLY A 96 11.70 -2.13 -7.73
N GLY A 97 11.20 -2.00 -6.50
CA GLY A 97 9.84 -1.53 -6.20
C GLY A 97 9.65 -0.06 -6.56
N LYS A 98 8.40 0.33 -6.83
CA LYS A 98 8.03 1.67 -7.32
C LYS A 98 7.06 2.40 -6.41
N VAL A 99 6.43 1.72 -5.49
CA VAL A 99 5.41 2.32 -4.62
C VAL A 99 5.59 1.92 -3.16
N MET A 100 5.34 2.85 -2.25
CA MET A 100 5.27 2.58 -0.82
C MET A 100 3.90 2.99 -0.30
N ILE A 101 3.10 2.02 0.15
CA ILE A 101 1.75 2.24 0.65
C ILE A 101 1.79 2.63 2.12
N ILE A 102 1.42 3.86 2.41
CA ILE A 102 1.42 4.44 3.75
C ILE A 102 0.04 4.23 4.39
N GLY A 103 -0.20 3.01 4.87
CA GLY A 103 -1.44 2.61 5.54
C GLY A 103 -1.34 2.66 7.07
N SER A 104 -0.47 1.95 7.67
CA SER A 104 -0.13 1.80 9.11
C SER A 104 -1.02 2.61 10.11
N PRO A 105 -2.24 2.16 10.42
CA PRO A 105 -3.23 2.98 11.14
C PRO A 105 -2.80 3.37 12.55
N LYS A 106 -2.16 2.46 13.27
CA LYS A 106 -1.78 2.67 14.68
C LYS A 106 -0.66 3.70 14.85
N GLN A 107 0.14 3.92 13.82
CA GLN A 107 1.30 4.80 13.83
C GLN A 107 1.00 6.21 13.29
N ARG A 108 -0.29 6.54 13.08
CA ARG A 108 -0.70 7.86 12.58
C ARG A 108 -1.92 8.46 13.26
N ASN A 109 -2.50 7.82 14.27
CA ASN A 109 -3.68 8.35 14.96
C ASN A 109 -3.40 9.71 15.61
N VAL A 110 -4.42 10.56 15.67
CA VAL A 110 -4.41 11.75 16.52
C VAL A 110 -4.70 11.26 17.94
N MET A 111 -3.75 11.44 18.85
CA MET A 111 -3.90 11.00 20.23
C MET A 111 -4.70 12.03 21.04
N ASP A 112 -5.26 11.62 22.18
CA ASP A 112 -6.02 12.49 23.06
C ASP A 112 -5.21 13.73 23.46
N GLY A 113 -5.81 14.89 23.29
CA GLY A 113 -5.20 16.17 23.57
C GLY A 113 -4.30 16.73 22.47
N TRP A 114 -4.12 16.03 21.34
CA TRP A 114 -3.41 16.58 20.19
C TRP A 114 -4.35 17.38 19.29
N ASP A 115 -3.86 18.51 18.81
CA ASP A 115 -4.56 19.29 17.80
C ASP A 115 -4.47 18.61 16.41
N TYR A 116 -5.60 18.58 15.68
CA TYR A 116 -5.68 17.90 14.38
C TYR A 116 -4.86 18.62 13.31
N ASP A 117 -4.93 19.96 13.27
CA ASP A 117 -4.23 20.73 12.24
C ASP A 117 -2.71 20.71 12.47
N GLU A 118 -2.26 20.79 13.73
CA GLU A 118 -0.84 20.58 14.05
C GLU A 118 -0.38 19.17 13.70
N THR A 119 -1.23 18.14 13.94
CA THR A 119 -0.94 16.76 13.58
C THR A 119 -0.83 16.62 12.07
N TRP A 120 -1.68 17.30 11.32
CA TRP A 120 -1.64 17.36 9.87
C TRP A 120 -0.31 17.94 9.34
N GLU A 121 0.12 19.08 9.89
CA GLU A 121 1.37 19.72 9.50
C GLU A 121 2.61 18.85 9.86
N ARG A 122 2.61 18.22 11.03
CA ARG A 122 3.67 17.28 11.41
C ARG A 122 3.78 16.11 10.44
N THR A 123 2.64 15.54 10.01
CA THR A 123 2.60 14.46 9.03
C THR A 123 3.16 14.89 7.68
N LYS A 124 2.76 16.06 7.18
CA LYS A 124 3.27 16.62 5.91
C LYS A 124 4.79 16.79 5.95
N SER A 125 5.31 17.33 7.05
CA SER A 125 6.76 17.53 7.20
C SER A 125 7.54 16.21 7.11
N VAL A 126 7.07 15.16 7.80
CA VAL A 126 7.73 13.84 7.76
C VAL A 126 7.80 13.28 6.34
N PHE A 127 6.72 13.40 5.58
CA PHE A 127 6.72 12.88 4.21
C PHE A 127 7.52 13.77 3.26
N ALA A 128 7.41 15.09 3.38
CA ALA A 128 8.16 16.03 2.55
C ALA A 128 9.68 15.81 2.65
N ASP A 129 10.18 15.51 3.86
CA ASP A 129 11.59 15.21 4.09
C ASP A 129 12.09 13.91 3.45
N CYS A 130 11.19 13.08 2.91
CA CYS A 130 11.53 11.83 2.23
C CYS A 130 11.49 11.95 0.70
N LEU A 131 10.96 13.04 0.13
CA LEU A 131 10.61 13.10 -1.30
C LEU A 131 11.81 13.21 -2.22
N GLU A 132 12.85 13.95 -1.82
CA GLU A 132 14.08 14.01 -2.61
C GLU A 132 14.69 12.62 -2.78
N LEU A 133 14.76 11.87 -1.69
CA LEU A 133 15.24 10.49 -1.72
C LEU A 133 14.31 9.56 -2.51
N ALA A 134 13.01 9.80 -2.46
CA ALA A 134 12.02 9.05 -3.25
C ALA A 134 12.23 9.25 -4.76
N VAL A 135 12.55 10.49 -5.19
CA VAL A 135 12.95 10.77 -6.60
C VAL A 135 14.22 10.02 -6.98
N GLU A 136 15.26 10.08 -6.15
CA GLU A 136 16.54 9.41 -6.41
C GLU A 136 16.41 7.89 -6.58
N ASN A 137 15.44 7.28 -5.88
CA ASN A 137 15.18 5.83 -5.90
C ASN A 137 14.03 5.42 -6.84
N ASP A 138 13.42 6.38 -7.56
CA ASP A 138 12.26 6.15 -8.44
C ASP A 138 11.08 5.46 -7.70
N VAL A 139 10.81 5.93 -6.48
CA VAL A 139 9.76 5.44 -5.59
C VAL A 139 8.71 6.52 -5.37
N THR A 140 7.43 6.15 -5.39
CA THR A 140 6.31 7.03 -5.03
C THR A 140 5.76 6.65 -3.65
N LEU A 141 5.71 7.62 -2.75
CA LEU A 141 4.99 7.49 -1.49
C LEU A 141 3.50 7.65 -1.74
N CYS A 142 2.72 6.67 -1.34
CA CYS A 142 1.30 6.60 -1.65
C CYS A 142 0.47 6.56 -0.36
N ILE A 143 -0.16 7.69 -0.01
CA ILE A 143 -0.97 7.75 1.22
C ILE A 143 -2.28 7.00 1.03
N GLU A 144 -2.57 6.08 1.96
CA GLU A 144 -3.77 5.28 1.99
C GLU A 144 -4.80 5.86 2.97
N PRO A 145 -5.98 6.28 2.49
CA PRO A 145 -7.11 6.57 3.37
C PRO A 145 -7.67 5.25 3.93
N LEU A 146 -7.87 5.20 5.24
CA LEU A 146 -8.36 4.01 5.93
C LEU A 146 -9.69 4.29 6.64
N SER A 147 -10.51 3.25 6.83
CA SER A 147 -11.81 3.39 7.47
C SER A 147 -11.74 4.00 8.88
N GLY A 148 -12.83 4.61 9.32
CA GLY A 148 -12.93 5.18 10.66
C GLY A 148 -12.84 4.17 11.81
N GLU A 149 -12.95 2.87 11.50
CA GLU A 149 -12.72 1.79 12.46
C GLU A 149 -11.21 1.52 12.68
N GLN A 150 -10.41 1.80 11.67
CA GLN A 150 -8.96 1.57 11.69
C GLN A 150 -8.17 2.76 12.22
N THR A 151 -8.59 3.99 11.87
CA THR A 151 -7.86 5.22 12.23
C THR A 151 -8.81 6.40 12.43
N ASN A 152 -8.34 7.42 13.15
CA ASN A 152 -9.01 8.72 13.27
C ASN A 152 -8.35 9.83 12.42
N PHE A 153 -7.38 9.46 11.53
CA PHE A 153 -6.59 10.41 10.76
C PHE A 153 -6.43 9.97 9.30
N ILE A 154 -6.81 10.82 8.35
CA ILE A 154 -6.87 10.53 6.91
C ILE A 154 -7.76 9.30 6.64
N ARG A 155 -9.07 9.51 6.82
CA ARG A 155 -10.08 8.46 6.74
C ARG A 155 -10.82 8.40 5.42
N THR A 156 -10.64 9.41 4.59
CA THR A 156 -11.38 9.56 3.33
C THR A 156 -10.43 9.84 2.17
N ALA A 157 -10.84 9.39 0.98
CA ALA A 157 -10.15 9.71 -0.26
C ALA A 157 -10.02 11.25 -0.45
N LYS A 158 -10.97 12.03 0.05
CA LYS A 158 -10.90 13.50 0.02
C LYS A 158 -9.77 14.04 0.89
N GLU A 159 -9.59 13.52 2.11
CA GLU A 159 -8.48 13.92 3.00
C GLU A 159 -7.12 13.51 2.41
N ALA A 160 -7.02 12.30 1.84
CA ALA A 160 -5.80 11.86 1.18
C ALA A 160 -5.43 12.77 -0.01
N ARG A 161 -6.39 13.11 -0.88
CA ARG A 161 -6.16 14.07 -1.98
C ARG A 161 -5.79 15.47 -1.48
N ARG A 162 -6.38 15.92 -0.36
CA ARG A 162 -5.98 17.20 0.27
C ARG A 162 -4.50 17.17 0.63
N MET A 163 -4.00 16.11 1.26
CA MET A 163 -2.60 15.99 1.63
C MET A 163 -1.69 15.96 0.40
N VAL A 164 -2.07 15.20 -0.64
CA VAL A 164 -1.34 15.17 -1.92
C VAL A 164 -1.27 16.56 -2.54
N THR A 165 -2.37 17.30 -2.58
CA THR A 165 -2.42 18.66 -3.14
C THR A 165 -1.58 19.65 -2.31
N GLU A 166 -1.58 19.53 -0.98
CA GLU A 166 -0.82 20.43 -0.12
C GLU A 166 0.69 20.14 -0.11
N ILE A 167 1.10 18.86 -0.30
CA ILE A 167 2.51 18.48 -0.47
C ILE A 167 2.99 18.85 -1.88
N ASP A 168 2.13 18.77 -2.89
CA ASP A 168 2.36 19.17 -4.28
C ASP A 168 3.67 18.62 -4.87
N HIS A 169 3.83 17.29 -4.82
CA HIS A 169 5.04 16.63 -5.32
C HIS A 169 4.69 15.37 -6.13
N PRO A 170 5.34 15.13 -7.31
CA PRO A 170 5.00 13.98 -8.17
C PRO A 170 5.21 12.61 -7.50
N ASN A 171 6.16 12.48 -6.59
CA ASN A 171 6.43 11.26 -5.85
C ASN A 171 5.65 11.14 -4.53
N PHE A 172 4.60 11.99 -4.32
CA PHE A 172 3.63 11.83 -3.25
C PHE A 172 2.22 11.79 -3.83
N GLN A 173 1.57 10.65 -3.76
CA GLN A 173 0.29 10.39 -4.39
C GLN A 173 -0.67 9.68 -3.43
N THR A 174 -1.87 9.33 -3.89
CA THR A 174 -2.83 8.55 -3.10
C THR A 174 -3.27 7.29 -3.82
N MET A 175 -3.99 6.47 -3.10
CA MET A 175 -4.58 5.23 -3.58
C MET A 175 -6.04 5.08 -3.13
N VAL A 176 -6.68 4.03 -3.61
CA VAL A 176 -7.98 3.58 -3.11
C VAL A 176 -7.85 2.11 -2.69
N ASP A 177 -8.12 1.83 -1.43
CA ASP A 177 -8.44 0.49 -0.93
C ASP A 177 -9.96 0.29 -1.02
N VAL A 178 -10.39 -0.78 -1.69
CA VAL A 178 -11.82 -1.00 -1.98
C VAL A 178 -12.63 -1.26 -0.71
N CYS A 179 -12.08 -2.02 0.24
CA CYS A 179 -12.76 -2.29 1.50
C CYS A 179 -12.88 -1.03 2.36
N SER A 180 -11.79 -0.29 2.57
CA SER A 180 -11.81 0.98 3.31
C SER A 180 -12.70 2.01 2.62
N GLY A 181 -12.60 2.14 1.30
CA GLY A 181 -13.41 3.05 0.50
C GLY A 181 -14.90 2.70 0.53
N SER A 182 -15.27 1.43 0.69
CA SER A 182 -16.68 1.02 0.81
C SER A 182 -17.36 1.54 2.08
N THR A 183 -16.58 1.98 3.07
CA THR A 183 -17.10 2.60 4.30
C THR A 183 -17.41 4.09 4.15
N GLU A 184 -16.97 4.72 3.06
CA GLU A 184 -17.33 6.10 2.74
C GLU A 184 -18.78 6.19 2.22
N GLN A 185 -19.41 7.37 2.35
CA GLN A 185 -20.78 7.59 1.83
C GLN A 185 -20.83 7.76 0.29
N ILE A 186 -19.70 7.58 -0.36
CA ILE A 186 -19.52 7.72 -1.82
C ILE A 186 -19.18 6.34 -2.38
N PRO A 187 -19.81 5.89 -3.47
CA PRO A 187 -19.48 4.60 -4.08
C PRO A 187 -18.00 4.52 -4.49
N VAL A 188 -17.38 3.36 -4.32
CA VAL A 188 -15.94 3.16 -4.61
C VAL A 188 -15.56 3.57 -6.03
N HIS A 189 -16.38 3.25 -7.03
CA HIS A 189 -16.14 3.67 -8.40
C HIS A 189 -16.12 5.20 -8.58
N GLN A 190 -16.84 5.95 -7.75
CA GLN A 190 -16.76 7.41 -7.76
C GLN A 190 -15.50 7.90 -7.04
N LEU A 191 -15.05 7.24 -5.95
CA LEU A 191 -13.78 7.56 -5.29
C LEU A 191 -12.59 7.39 -6.26
N LEU A 192 -12.62 6.33 -7.09
CA LEU A 192 -11.62 6.12 -8.14
C LEU A 192 -11.58 7.27 -9.15
N ARG A 193 -12.75 7.69 -9.67
CA ARG A 193 -12.84 8.84 -10.60
C ARG A 193 -12.37 10.14 -9.94
N ASP A 194 -12.81 10.40 -8.71
CA ASP A 194 -12.50 11.63 -7.99
C ASP A 194 -11.01 11.71 -7.62
N SER A 195 -10.32 10.57 -7.49
CA SER A 195 -8.87 10.53 -7.26
C SER A 195 -8.09 10.98 -8.50
N GLY A 196 -8.65 10.80 -9.69
CA GLY A 196 -8.13 11.35 -10.94
C GLY A 196 -6.64 11.07 -11.15
N PRO A 197 -5.83 12.10 -11.49
CA PRO A 197 -4.41 11.93 -11.75
C PRO A 197 -3.58 11.56 -10.51
N HIS A 198 -4.17 11.68 -9.32
CA HIS A 198 -3.52 11.30 -8.06
C HIS A 198 -3.72 9.83 -7.69
N LEU A 199 -4.56 9.08 -8.42
CA LEU A 199 -4.73 7.64 -8.21
C LEU A 199 -3.49 6.89 -8.68
N HIS A 200 -2.65 6.50 -7.74
CA HIS A 200 -1.37 5.86 -8.07
C HIS A 200 -1.37 4.36 -7.81
N HIS A 201 -2.21 3.88 -6.89
CA HIS A 201 -2.34 2.46 -6.56
C HIS A 201 -3.78 2.08 -6.19
N VAL A 202 -4.10 0.80 -6.27
CA VAL A 202 -5.42 0.28 -5.89
C VAL A 202 -5.24 -1.06 -5.17
N HIS A 203 -5.77 -1.16 -3.95
CA HIS A 203 -5.96 -2.43 -3.27
C HIS A 203 -7.38 -2.94 -3.49
N VAL A 204 -7.51 -4.22 -3.81
CA VAL A 204 -8.80 -4.89 -4.00
C VAL A 204 -8.96 -6.01 -2.98
N ASN A 205 -10.03 -5.91 -2.24
CA ASN A 205 -10.46 -6.80 -1.19
C ASN A 205 -11.97 -6.70 -1.04
N ASP A 206 -12.59 -7.75 -0.56
CA ASP A 206 -14.02 -7.71 -0.29
C ASP A 206 -14.33 -7.06 1.06
N ALA A 207 -15.52 -6.50 1.23
CA ALA A 207 -15.95 -5.87 2.48
C ALA A 207 -15.91 -6.82 3.71
N ASN A 208 -15.86 -8.12 3.47
CA ASN A 208 -15.69 -9.16 4.50
C ASN A 208 -14.21 -9.44 4.84
N LEU A 209 -13.27 -8.58 4.42
CA LEU A 209 -11.82 -8.66 4.63
C LEU A 209 -11.13 -9.82 3.90
N ARG A 210 -11.82 -10.47 2.97
CA ARG A 210 -11.30 -11.56 2.12
C ARG A 210 -10.95 -11.02 0.72
N GLY A 211 -10.44 -11.90 -0.12
CA GLY A 211 -10.11 -11.53 -1.49
C GLY A 211 -11.35 -11.29 -2.38
N PRO A 212 -11.18 -10.61 -3.51
CA PRO A 212 -12.24 -10.40 -4.50
C PRO A 212 -12.95 -11.70 -4.89
N GLY A 213 -14.29 -11.66 -4.89
CA GLY A 213 -15.14 -12.81 -5.21
C GLY A 213 -15.50 -13.71 -4.02
N PHE A 214 -15.06 -13.36 -2.81
CA PHE A 214 -15.46 -14.04 -1.59
C PHE A 214 -16.59 -13.32 -0.82
N GLY A 215 -17.06 -12.18 -1.31
CA GLY A 215 -18.16 -11.39 -0.79
C GLY A 215 -19.01 -10.79 -1.90
N ASP A 216 -19.64 -9.66 -1.61
CA ASP A 216 -20.66 -9.05 -2.46
C ASP A 216 -20.19 -7.70 -3.08
N THR A 217 -18.90 -7.38 -3.02
CA THR A 217 -18.36 -6.13 -3.59
C THR A 217 -18.51 -6.11 -5.11
N ASP A 218 -19.03 -5.00 -5.66
CA ASP A 218 -19.22 -4.81 -7.11
C ASP A 218 -17.90 -4.50 -7.83
N PHE A 219 -17.09 -5.52 -8.05
CA PHE A 219 -15.82 -5.39 -8.80
C PHE A 219 -16.03 -5.12 -10.29
N VAL A 220 -17.21 -5.34 -10.85
CA VAL A 220 -17.51 -4.98 -12.24
C VAL A 220 -17.44 -3.46 -12.39
N SER A 221 -18.10 -2.71 -11.50
CA SER A 221 -18.05 -1.25 -11.50
C SER A 221 -16.66 -0.72 -11.19
N VAL A 222 -15.92 -1.36 -10.29
CA VAL A 222 -14.53 -0.99 -9.94
C VAL A 222 -13.63 -1.11 -11.17
N LEU A 223 -13.56 -2.30 -11.80
CA LEU A 223 -12.65 -2.56 -12.92
C LEU A 223 -13.03 -1.76 -14.17
N ARG A 224 -14.33 -1.64 -14.46
CA ARG A 224 -14.79 -0.78 -15.55
C ARG A 224 -14.34 0.67 -15.34
N THR A 225 -14.46 1.19 -14.13
CA THR A 225 -14.04 2.56 -13.83
C THR A 225 -12.54 2.74 -13.98
N LEU A 226 -11.72 1.77 -13.57
CA LEU A 226 -10.28 1.82 -13.79
C LEU A 226 -9.93 1.90 -15.28
N GLN A 227 -10.63 1.14 -16.14
CA GLN A 227 -10.48 1.25 -17.60
C GLN A 227 -10.93 2.63 -18.13
N GLU A 228 -12.08 3.13 -17.68
CA GLU A 228 -12.62 4.44 -18.10
C GLU A 228 -11.69 5.62 -17.74
N VAL A 229 -11.01 5.56 -16.59
CA VAL A 229 -10.05 6.60 -16.18
C VAL A 229 -8.64 6.40 -16.74
N GLY A 230 -8.42 5.34 -17.53
CA GLY A 230 -7.11 5.03 -18.12
C GLY A 230 -6.07 4.61 -17.10
N TYR A 231 -6.47 3.86 -16.08
CA TYR A 231 -5.54 3.37 -15.06
C TYR A 231 -4.72 2.20 -15.61
N GLU A 232 -3.40 2.38 -15.71
CA GLU A 232 -2.46 1.42 -16.30
C GLU A 232 -1.46 0.85 -15.30
N ARG A 233 -1.72 1.03 -13.98
CA ARG A 233 -0.84 0.56 -12.91
C ARG A 233 -1.38 -0.74 -12.31
N TYR A 234 -0.67 -1.27 -11.33
CA TYR A 234 -1.07 -2.48 -10.63
C TYR A 234 -2.34 -2.32 -9.81
N VAL A 235 -3.13 -3.39 -9.78
CA VAL A 235 -4.26 -3.60 -8.87
C VAL A 235 -3.89 -4.80 -8.00
N SER A 236 -3.68 -4.57 -6.72
CA SER A 236 -3.15 -5.58 -5.81
C SER A 236 -4.25 -6.18 -4.94
N VAL A 237 -4.27 -7.50 -4.84
CA VAL A 237 -5.15 -8.21 -3.91
C VAL A 237 -4.54 -8.16 -2.51
N GLU A 238 -5.16 -7.42 -1.61
CA GLU A 238 -4.80 -7.37 -0.20
C GLU A 238 -5.92 -7.98 0.64
N VAL A 239 -5.61 -8.88 1.57
CA VAL A 239 -6.61 -9.56 2.39
C VAL A 239 -6.21 -9.60 3.86
N PHE A 240 -7.20 -9.67 4.75
CA PHE A 240 -7.02 -9.68 6.20
C PHE A 240 -7.65 -10.92 6.86
N ASP A 241 -8.63 -11.60 6.21
CA ASP A 241 -9.10 -12.93 6.58
C ASP A 241 -8.57 -13.96 5.57
N PHE A 242 -7.66 -14.83 6.00
CA PHE A 242 -6.92 -15.77 5.16
C PHE A 242 -7.64 -17.11 4.95
N LYS A 243 -8.94 -17.21 5.25
CA LYS A 243 -9.73 -18.42 5.04
C LYS A 243 -10.22 -18.55 3.59
N PRO A 244 -10.20 -19.76 3.01
CA PRO A 244 -9.84 -21.03 3.63
C PRO A 244 -8.33 -21.22 3.81
N ASP A 245 -7.51 -20.67 2.94
CA ASP A 245 -6.05 -20.68 2.96
C ASP A 245 -5.48 -19.68 1.94
N PRO A 246 -4.21 -19.23 2.07
CA PRO A 246 -3.60 -18.24 1.18
C PRO A 246 -3.61 -18.62 -0.30
N ARG A 247 -3.40 -19.89 -0.63
CA ARG A 247 -3.35 -20.38 -2.02
C ARG A 247 -4.70 -20.26 -2.69
N SER A 248 -5.74 -20.75 -2.02
CA SER A 248 -7.12 -20.68 -2.51
C SER A 248 -7.57 -19.24 -2.72
N ILE A 249 -7.25 -18.34 -1.78
CA ILE A 249 -7.61 -16.92 -1.89
C ILE A 249 -6.90 -16.30 -3.09
N ALA A 250 -5.58 -16.45 -3.19
CA ALA A 250 -4.81 -15.86 -4.27
C ALA A 250 -5.31 -16.33 -5.65
N ALA A 251 -5.46 -17.64 -5.83
CA ALA A 251 -5.88 -18.21 -7.11
C ALA A 251 -7.33 -17.81 -7.48
N ALA A 252 -8.26 -17.89 -6.53
CA ALA A 252 -9.66 -17.58 -6.78
C ALA A 252 -9.87 -16.08 -7.04
N SER A 253 -9.23 -15.19 -6.28
CA SER A 253 -9.33 -13.74 -6.47
C SER A 253 -8.81 -13.32 -7.85
N LEU A 254 -7.65 -13.84 -8.26
CA LEU A 254 -7.12 -13.54 -9.58
C LEU A 254 -8.03 -14.05 -10.71
N ALA A 255 -8.51 -15.28 -10.60
CA ALA A 255 -9.42 -15.87 -11.60
C ALA A 255 -10.73 -15.08 -11.70
N TYR A 256 -11.28 -14.63 -10.57
CA TYR A 256 -12.49 -13.82 -10.50
C TYR A 256 -12.29 -12.46 -11.20
N LEU A 257 -11.23 -11.72 -10.86
CA LEU A 257 -10.93 -10.42 -11.46
C LEU A 257 -10.65 -10.54 -12.97
N ARG A 258 -9.89 -11.55 -13.39
CA ARG A 258 -9.64 -11.83 -14.81
C ARG A 258 -10.91 -12.21 -15.57
N GLY A 259 -11.80 -12.96 -14.92
CA GLY A 259 -13.12 -13.28 -15.49
C GLY A 259 -13.97 -12.04 -15.78
N ILE A 260 -13.96 -11.06 -14.86
CA ILE A 260 -14.63 -9.77 -15.07
C ILE A 260 -13.96 -9.00 -16.21
N LEU A 261 -12.64 -8.86 -16.20
CA LEU A 261 -11.90 -8.13 -17.24
C LEU A 261 -12.13 -8.70 -18.65
N ALA A 262 -12.26 -10.02 -18.77
CA ALA A 262 -12.55 -10.69 -20.04
C ALA A 262 -13.98 -10.44 -20.54
N ALA A 263 -14.88 -9.98 -19.67
CA ALA A 263 -16.29 -9.70 -19.99
C ALA A 263 -16.57 -8.20 -20.19
N LEU A 264 -15.65 -7.30 -19.85
CA LEU A 264 -15.73 -5.86 -20.04
C LEU A 264 -15.27 -5.43 -21.43
#